data_ae5b8e125d84b90a18abcf12ab1d9c1e
#
_entry.id   ae5b8e125d84b90a18abcf12ab1d9c1e
#
_cell.length_a   1.000
_cell.length_b   1.000
_cell.length_c   1.000
_cell.angle_alpha   90.00
_cell.angle_beta   90.00
_cell.angle_gamma   90.00
#
_symmetry.space_group_name_H-M   'P 1'
#
loop_
_entity.id
_entity.type
_entity.pdbx_description
1 polymer ?
#
loop_
_entity_poly.entity_id
_entity_poly.type
_entity_poly.pdbx_seq_one_letter_code
_entity_poly.pdbx_strand_id
1 'polypeptide(L)'
;MQSKFKRILFGGDYNPNQWPKEVWKQDMAYFKDAHINSATINVFSWAKIQPSENEYNFTELDEIVDMLSNENYDIVMATSTAALPAWMVKKYPETMSTDYEGRQHKFGARHNFCPNSLVYQKYAKALATELAKRYSGNKNISVWHINNEYGGYCYCDNCQNQFRVWLKDKYKTIDAVNDAWNTEFWGHTFYDWDEIVVPNELSEEAWGGMTSFAGISTDYRRFYSDSMLNCYKLERDAVKAIIPDTLVTTNLMGTFKGLDYFKWAKEMDIVSWDNYLSLIHI
;
A
#
# COMPACT_ATOMS: atom_id res chain seq x y z
N MET A 1 -22.05 -18.79 -4.27
CA MET A 1 -21.81 -17.33 -4.32
C MET A 1 -22.16 -16.84 -5.71
N GLN A 2 -23.10 -15.94 -5.85
CA GLN A 2 -23.38 -15.32 -7.15
C GLN A 2 -22.28 -14.28 -7.43
N SER A 3 -21.66 -14.33 -8.62
CA SER A 3 -20.66 -13.33 -9.01
C SER A 3 -21.29 -11.93 -8.99
N LYS A 4 -20.63 -10.96 -8.35
CA LYS A 4 -21.04 -9.55 -8.41
C LYS A 4 -20.77 -8.94 -9.81
N PHE A 5 -19.94 -9.59 -10.63
CA PHE A 5 -19.65 -9.15 -11.99
C PHE A 5 -20.60 -9.77 -12.99
N LYS A 6 -21.13 -8.95 -13.89
CA LYS A 6 -22.03 -9.37 -14.98
C LYS A 6 -21.27 -9.96 -16.17
N ARG A 7 -19.98 -9.69 -16.29
CA ARG A 7 -19.08 -10.11 -17.36
C ARG A 7 -17.66 -10.33 -16.82
N ILE A 8 -16.82 -11.01 -17.58
CA ILE A 8 -15.39 -11.07 -17.32
C ILE A 8 -14.79 -9.70 -17.59
N LEU A 9 -14.08 -9.13 -16.61
CA LEU A 9 -13.33 -7.90 -16.79
C LEU A 9 -12.00 -8.23 -17.47
N PHE A 10 -11.73 -7.57 -18.59
CA PHE A 10 -10.52 -7.72 -19.37
C PHE A 10 -9.91 -6.36 -19.64
N GLY A 11 -8.70 -6.12 -19.15
CA GLY A 11 -8.01 -4.86 -19.23
C GLY A 11 -6.76 -4.83 -18.34
N GLY A 12 -6.27 -3.65 -18.05
CA GLY A 12 -5.07 -3.44 -17.23
C GLY A 12 -5.01 -2.03 -16.68
N ASP A 13 -3.83 -1.67 -16.16
CA ASP A 13 -3.57 -0.31 -15.71
C ASP A 13 -3.53 0.66 -16.89
N TYR A 14 -4.27 1.76 -16.76
CA TYR A 14 -4.34 2.80 -17.75
C TYR A 14 -4.05 4.16 -17.12
N ASN A 15 -2.97 4.78 -17.57
CA ASN A 15 -2.48 6.04 -17.05
C ASN A 15 -2.46 7.12 -18.15
N PRO A 16 -3.64 7.55 -18.66
CA PRO A 16 -3.73 8.52 -19.78
C PRO A 16 -3.14 9.87 -19.43
N ASN A 17 -3.11 10.23 -18.17
CA ASN A 17 -2.51 11.45 -17.64
C ASN A 17 -0.98 11.57 -17.87
N GLN A 18 -0.33 10.53 -18.38
CA GLN A 18 1.07 10.54 -18.82
C GLN A 18 1.24 10.92 -20.29
N TRP A 19 0.14 11.09 -21.04
CA TRP A 19 0.11 11.32 -22.47
C TRP A 19 -0.72 12.54 -22.82
N PRO A 20 -0.47 13.20 -23.97
CA PRO A 20 -1.35 14.25 -24.48
C PRO A 20 -2.79 13.76 -24.69
N LYS A 21 -3.78 14.63 -24.48
CA LYS A 21 -5.21 14.26 -24.56
C LYS A 21 -5.64 13.74 -25.93
N GLU A 22 -4.93 14.11 -27.00
CA GLU A 22 -5.16 13.60 -28.35
C GLU A 22 -4.96 12.08 -28.43
N VAL A 23 -4.02 11.54 -27.64
CA VAL A 23 -3.74 10.10 -27.55
C VAL A 23 -4.90 9.34 -26.90
N TRP A 24 -5.61 9.94 -25.94
CA TRP A 24 -6.72 9.28 -25.24
C TRP A 24 -7.82 8.81 -26.19
N LYS A 25 -8.14 9.59 -27.23
CA LYS A 25 -9.14 9.20 -28.25
C LYS A 25 -8.68 8.00 -29.08
N GLN A 26 -7.39 7.94 -29.38
CA GLN A 26 -6.80 6.82 -30.09
C GLN A 26 -6.78 5.56 -29.20
N ASP A 27 -6.49 5.71 -27.92
CA ASP A 27 -6.51 4.61 -26.95
C ASP A 27 -7.90 3.97 -26.88
N MET A 28 -8.98 4.77 -26.87
CA MET A 28 -10.35 4.24 -26.86
C MET A 28 -10.66 3.42 -28.11
N ALA A 29 -10.11 3.79 -29.27
CA ALA A 29 -10.24 2.97 -30.48
C ALA A 29 -9.48 1.65 -30.35
N TYR A 30 -8.25 1.68 -29.85
CA TYR A 30 -7.45 0.48 -29.61
C TYR A 30 -8.09 -0.43 -28.56
N PHE A 31 -8.68 0.13 -27.50
CA PHE A 31 -9.39 -0.65 -26.50
C PHE A 31 -10.57 -1.43 -27.10
N LYS A 32 -11.32 -0.80 -28.01
CA LYS A 32 -12.41 -1.47 -28.74
C LYS A 32 -11.90 -2.59 -29.63
N ASP A 33 -10.85 -2.35 -30.39
CA ASP A 33 -10.23 -3.37 -31.28
C ASP A 33 -9.67 -4.55 -30.48
N ALA A 34 -9.07 -4.29 -29.30
CA ALA A 34 -8.54 -5.30 -28.40
C ALA A 34 -9.60 -5.96 -27.50
N HIS A 35 -10.87 -5.58 -27.61
CA HIS A 35 -11.97 -6.05 -26.75
C HIS A 35 -11.75 -5.78 -25.25
N ILE A 36 -10.97 -4.77 -24.89
CA ILE A 36 -10.81 -4.31 -23.51
C ILE A 36 -12.15 -3.75 -23.03
N ASN A 37 -12.54 -4.09 -21.82
CA ASN A 37 -13.78 -3.64 -21.21
C ASN A 37 -13.62 -3.10 -19.79
N SER A 38 -12.38 -3.07 -19.27
CA SER A 38 -12.06 -2.59 -17.92
C SER A 38 -10.74 -1.85 -17.92
N ALA A 39 -10.59 -0.84 -17.07
CA ALA A 39 -9.35 -0.11 -16.87
C ALA A 39 -9.13 0.21 -15.40
N THR A 40 -7.91 -0.07 -14.89
CA THR A 40 -7.46 0.43 -13.58
C THR A 40 -6.84 1.80 -13.79
N ILE A 41 -7.36 2.81 -13.12
CA ILE A 41 -6.91 4.20 -13.27
C ILE A 41 -6.47 4.80 -11.95
N ASN A 42 -5.76 5.93 -12.03
CA ASN A 42 -5.41 6.74 -10.87
C ASN A 42 -4.39 6.09 -9.90
N VAL A 43 -3.57 5.14 -10.34
CA VAL A 43 -2.71 4.36 -9.44
C VAL A 43 -1.66 5.23 -8.73
N PHE A 44 -1.07 6.22 -9.42
CA PHE A 44 0.03 7.04 -8.88
C PHE A 44 -0.21 8.55 -8.98
N SER A 45 -1.46 9.00 -9.00
CA SER A 45 -1.82 10.40 -9.28
C SER A 45 -1.98 11.29 -8.05
N TRP A 46 -1.51 10.87 -6.84
CA TRP A 46 -1.70 11.64 -5.60
C TRP A 46 -1.26 13.10 -5.74
N ALA A 47 -0.05 13.34 -6.28
CA ALA A 47 0.47 14.69 -6.44
C ALA A 47 -0.36 15.58 -7.39
N LYS A 48 -1.03 14.99 -8.38
CA LYS A 48 -1.93 15.72 -9.29
C LYS A 48 -3.26 16.05 -8.62
N ILE A 49 -3.82 15.08 -7.88
CA ILE A 49 -5.10 15.26 -7.17
C ILE A 49 -4.95 16.19 -5.98
N GLN A 50 -3.83 16.10 -5.24
CA GLN A 50 -3.55 16.94 -4.08
C GLN A 50 -2.23 17.68 -4.26
N PRO A 51 -2.23 18.77 -5.05
CA PRO A 51 -1.03 19.54 -5.37
C PRO A 51 -0.44 20.27 -4.17
N SER A 52 -1.23 20.53 -3.14
CA SER A 52 -0.81 21.07 -1.85
C SER A 52 -1.61 20.44 -0.71
N GLU A 53 -1.20 20.72 0.52
CA GLU A 53 -1.78 20.09 1.73
C GLU A 53 -3.30 20.22 1.84
N ASN A 54 -3.85 21.39 1.45
CA ASN A 54 -5.26 21.73 1.66
C ASN A 54 -6.04 21.89 0.35
N GLU A 55 -5.46 21.49 -0.78
CA GLU A 55 -6.06 21.70 -2.09
C GLU A 55 -6.22 20.36 -2.82
N TYR A 56 -7.41 20.15 -3.39
CA TYR A 56 -7.71 19.02 -4.26
C TYR A 56 -8.08 19.51 -5.65
N ASN A 57 -7.54 18.86 -6.67
CA ASN A 57 -7.84 19.09 -8.08
C ASN A 57 -8.19 17.77 -8.76
N PHE A 58 -9.45 17.58 -9.05
CA PHE A 58 -9.96 16.37 -9.70
C PHE A 58 -10.21 16.54 -11.22
N THR A 59 -9.92 17.70 -11.77
CA THR A 59 -10.33 18.06 -13.16
C THR A 59 -9.89 17.00 -14.19
N GLU A 60 -8.62 16.60 -14.16
CA GLU A 60 -8.10 15.61 -15.11
C GLU A 60 -8.68 14.22 -14.84
N LEU A 61 -8.84 13.84 -13.58
CA LEU A 61 -9.41 12.55 -13.21
C LEU A 61 -10.90 12.46 -13.57
N ASP A 62 -11.65 13.56 -13.43
CA ASP A 62 -13.05 13.63 -13.88
C ASP A 62 -13.16 13.38 -15.37
N GLU A 63 -12.32 14.03 -16.18
CA GLU A 63 -12.31 13.83 -17.64
C GLU A 63 -12.01 12.37 -18.02
N ILE A 64 -11.08 11.71 -17.31
CA ILE A 64 -10.76 10.30 -17.55
C ILE A 64 -11.94 9.40 -17.16
N VAL A 65 -12.53 9.64 -16.00
CA VAL A 65 -13.69 8.88 -15.52
C VAL A 65 -14.89 9.05 -16.46
N ASP A 66 -15.15 10.27 -16.91
CA ASP A 66 -16.25 10.56 -17.85
C ASP A 66 -16.01 9.88 -19.20
N MET A 67 -14.79 9.95 -19.74
CA MET A 67 -14.41 9.29 -20.98
C MET A 67 -14.67 7.79 -20.95
N LEU A 68 -14.18 7.11 -19.90
CA LEU A 68 -14.37 5.66 -19.73
C LEU A 68 -15.84 5.30 -19.47
N SER A 69 -16.55 6.10 -18.68
CA SER A 69 -17.96 5.86 -18.35
C SER A 69 -18.87 6.02 -19.56
N ASN A 70 -18.62 7.03 -20.43
CA ASN A 70 -19.37 7.25 -21.65
C ASN A 70 -19.23 6.11 -22.67
N GLU A 71 -18.11 5.39 -22.63
CA GLU A 71 -17.85 4.22 -23.47
C GLU A 71 -18.22 2.89 -22.78
N ASN A 72 -18.86 2.94 -21.60
CA ASN A 72 -19.29 1.78 -20.78
C ASN A 72 -18.15 0.84 -20.34
N TYR A 73 -16.95 1.37 -20.09
CA TYR A 73 -15.89 0.60 -19.46
C TYR A 73 -16.17 0.41 -17.96
N ASP A 74 -15.84 -0.77 -17.44
CA ASP A 74 -15.74 -0.97 -16.00
C ASP A 74 -14.46 -0.31 -15.49
N ILE A 75 -14.58 0.51 -14.45
CA ILE A 75 -13.47 1.25 -13.86
C ILE A 75 -13.05 0.58 -12.57
N VAL A 76 -11.76 0.29 -12.45
CA VAL A 76 -11.11 -0.03 -11.18
C VAL A 76 -10.42 1.24 -10.68
N MET A 77 -10.98 1.87 -9.66
CA MET A 77 -10.51 3.16 -9.15
C MET A 77 -9.44 2.97 -8.07
N ALA A 78 -8.21 3.42 -8.34
CA ALA A 78 -7.13 3.37 -7.35
C ALA A 78 -7.11 4.59 -6.43
N THR A 79 -6.61 4.41 -5.19
CA THR A 79 -6.51 5.50 -4.19
C THR A 79 -5.25 6.35 -4.33
N SER A 80 -4.33 6.01 -5.21
CA SER A 80 -3.07 6.75 -5.51
C SER A 80 -2.02 6.79 -4.41
N THR A 81 -2.22 6.16 -3.28
CA THR A 81 -1.43 6.39 -2.05
C THR A 81 -0.07 5.70 -2.03
N ALA A 82 0.29 4.94 -3.07
CA ALA A 82 1.59 4.29 -3.21
C ALA A 82 2.75 5.25 -3.52
N ALA A 83 2.47 6.46 -4.01
CA ALA A 83 3.48 7.47 -4.35
C ALA A 83 3.14 8.80 -3.68
N LEU A 84 3.97 9.22 -2.71
CA LEU A 84 3.73 10.43 -1.93
C LEU A 84 3.96 11.69 -2.76
N PRO A 85 3.18 12.77 -2.57
CA PRO A 85 3.43 14.06 -3.19
C PRO A 85 4.63 14.76 -2.55
N ALA A 86 5.36 15.54 -3.36
CA ALA A 86 6.58 16.23 -2.93
C ALA A 86 6.37 17.19 -1.74
N TRP A 87 5.21 17.87 -1.68
CA TRP A 87 4.90 18.79 -0.59
C TRP A 87 4.83 18.06 0.76
N MET A 88 4.31 16.82 0.78
CA MET A 88 4.22 16.03 2.00
C MET A 88 5.61 15.65 2.51
N VAL A 89 6.47 15.12 1.64
CA VAL A 89 7.83 14.75 2.00
C VAL A 89 8.66 15.95 2.44
N LYS A 90 8.48 17.10 1.80
CA LYS A 90 9.14 18.36 2.19
C LYS A 90 8.71 18.84 3.57
N LYS A 91 7.41 18.77 3.88
CA LYS A 91 6.85 19.30 5.13
C LYS A 91 6.96 18.31 6.29
N TYR A 92 6.86 17.01 5.98
CA TYR A 92 6.79 15.92 6.93
C TYR A 92 7.78 14.79 6.54
N PRO A 93 9.09 15.03 6.66
CA PRO A 93 10.11 14.06 6.23
C PRO A 93 10.01 12.71 6.95
N GLU A 94 9.42 12.65 8.13
CA GLU A 94 9.15 11.42 8.88
C GLU A 94 8.14 10.47 8.20
N THR A 95 7.48 10.93 7.14
CA THR A 95 6.65 10.07 6.29
C THR A 95 7.46 9.09 5.46
N MET A 96 8.75 9.40 5.24
CA MET A 96 9.63 8.55 4.45
C MET A 96 10.16 7.39 5.26
N SER A 97 10.25 6.23 4.61
CA SER A 97 10.83 5.03 5.23
C SER A 97 12.34 5.16 5.44
N THR A 98 12.85 4.42 6.42
CA THR A 98 14.28 4.27 6.70
C THR A 98 14.67 2.83 6.38
N ASP A 99 15.75 2.64 5.62
CA ASP A 99 16.24 1.31 5.24
C ASP A 99 16.95 0.60 6.40
N TYR A 100 17.40 -0.62 6.16
CA TYR A 100 18.07 -1.45 7.16
C TYR A 100 19.42 -0.86 7.62
N GLU A 101 20.10 -0.11 6.74
CA GLU A 101 21.34 0.60 7.03
C GLU A 101 21.13 1.95 7.74
N GLY A 102 19.88 2.30 8.09
CA GLY A 102 19.55 3.53 8.80
C GLY A 102 19.44 4.78 7.92
N ARG A 103 19.46 4.63 6.59
CA ARG A 103 19.33 5.75 5.65
C ARG A 103 17.87 6.05 5.37
N GLN A 104 17.46 7.29 5.58
CA GLN A 104 16.10 7.72 5.24
C GLN A 104 15.96 7.93 3.72
N HIS A 105 14.92 7.34 3.14
CA HIS A 105 14.54 7.58 1.74
C HIS A 105 14.23 9.05 1.47
N LYS A 106 14.40 9.45 0.23
CA LYS A 106 14.09 10.80 -0.26
C LYS A 106 12.90 10.77 -1.20
N PHE A 107 12.36 11.94 -1.52
CA PHE A 107 11.32 12.07 -2.54
C PHE A 107 11.80 11.48 -3.89
N GLY A 108 10.91 10.84 -4.58
CA GLY A 108 11.13 10.07 -5.81
C GLY A 108 10.72 8.62 -5.57
N ALA A 109 10.72 7.77 -6.55
CA ALA A 109 10.25 6.40 -6.47
C ALA A 109 8.83 6.25 -5.83
N ARG A 110 8.40 5.02 -5.61
CA ARG A 110 7.14 4.64 -4.97
C ARG A 110 7.42 3.67 -3.80
N HIS A 111 6.43 3.39 -2.94
CA HIS A 111 6.53 2.46 -1.80
C HIS A 111 7.65 2.82 -0.80
N ASN A 112 7.99 4.07 -0.70
CA ASN A 112 9.06 4.58 0.17
C ASN A 112 8.51 5.33 1.39
N PHE A 113 7.26 5.08 1.77
CA PHE A 113 6.62 5.65 2.95
C PHE A 113 6.78 4.75 4.18
N CYS A 114 6.71 5.37 5.36
CA CYS A 114 6.59 4.65 6.62
C CYS A 114 5.11 4.32 6.90
N PRO A 115 4.71 3.03 7.00
CA PRO A 115 3.32 2.65 7.27
C PRO A 115 2.85 3.09 8.65
N ASN A 116 3.76 3.36 9.58
CA ASN A 116 3.48 3.79 10.94
C ASN A 116 3.58 5.31 11.13
N SER A 117 3.78 6.10 10.04
CA SER A 117 3.67 7.55 10.10
C SER A 117 2.20 7.96 10.21
N LEU A 118 1.85 8.62 11.31
CA LEU A 118 0.49 9.14 11.52
C LEU A 118 0.11 10.20 10.47
N VAL A 119 1.09 10.93 9.96
CA VAL A 119 0.89 11.91 8.89
C VAL A 119 0.51 11.22 7.59
N TYR A 120 1.27 10.19 7.18
CA TYR A 120 0.94 9.39 6.00
C TYR A 120 -0.49 8.80 6.13
N GLN A 121 -0.78 8.13 7.23
CA GLN A 121 -2.09 7.53 7.48
C GLN A 121 -3.23 8.55 7.43
N LYS A 122 -3.05 9.74 8.02
CA LYS A 122 -4.03 10.82 7.98
C LYS A 122 -4.37 11.24 6.55
N TYR A 123 -3.34 11.51 5.74
CA TYR A 123 -3.56 12.03 4.38
C TYR A 123 -3.99 10.93 3.40
N ALA A 124 -3.51 9.69 3.55
CA ALA A 124 -3.99 8.56 2.77
C ALA A 124 -5.50 8.30 3.00
N LYS A 125 -5.91 8.27 4.27
CA LYS A 125 -7.33 8.18 4.63
C LYS A 125 -8.16 9.33 4.07
N ALA A 126 -7.65 10.56 4.18
CA ALA A 126 -8.35 11.75 3.69
C ALA A 126 -8.54 11.69 2.16
N LEU A 127 -7.49 11.33 1.41
CA LEU A 127 -7.57 11.20 -0.04
C LEU A 127 -8.56 10.10 -0.46
N ALA A 128 -8.49 8.92 0.15
CA ALA A 128 -9.43 7.83 -0.11
C ALA A 128 -10.89 8.25 0.18
N THR A 129 -11.10 9.03 1.24
CA THR A 129 -12.41 9.60 1.60
C THR A 129 -12.91 10.57 0.53
N GLU A 130 -12.08 11.51 0.07
CA GLU A 130 -12.47 12.52 -0.92
C GLU A 130 -12.74 11.88 -2.30
N LEU A 131 -11.93 10.91 -2.71
CA LEU A 131 -12.18 10.12 -3.92
C LEU A 131 -13.52 9.37 -3.81
N ALA A 132 -13.77 8.67 -2.70
CA ALA A 132 -15.01 7.92 -2.49
C ALA A 132 -16.24 8.85 -2.51
N LYS A 133 -16.19 10.01 -1.84
CA LYS A 133 -17.28 11.00 -1.88
C LYS A 133 -17.57 11.48 -3.29
N ARG A 134 -16.51 11.82 -4.04
CA ARG A 134 -16.65 12.38 -5.39
C ARG A 134 -17.27 11.39 -6.36
N TYR A 135 -16.86 10.13 -6.29
CA TYR A 135 -17.23 9.13 -7.28
C TYR A 135 -18.27 8.10 -6.80
N SER A 136 -18.87 8.28 -5.63
CA SER A 136 -19.86 7.34 -5.05
C SER A 136 -21.08 7.10 -5.93
N GLY A 137 -21.45 8.06 -6.80
CA GLY A 137 -22.58 7.94 -7.73
C GLY A 137 -22.25 7.31 -9.08
N ASN A 138 -20.98 7.04 -9.39
CA ASN A 138 -20.58 6.52 -10.69
C ASN A 138 -20.73 5.00 -10.74
N LYS A 139 -21.69 4.53 -11.57
CA LYS A 139 -22.05 3.11 -11.70
C LYS A 139 -21.01 2.26 -12.45
N ASN A 140 -20.09 2.91 -13.17
CA ASN A 140 -19.03 2.26 -13.90
C ASN A 140 -17.82 1.91 -13.01
N ILE A 141 -17.71 2.49 -11.80
CA ILE A 141 -16.68 2.09 -10.85
C ILE A 141 -17.11 0.78 -10.18
N SER A 142 -16.55 -0.31 -10.66
CA SER A 142 -16.88 -1.67 -10.25
C SER A 142 -16.07 -2.15 -9.04
N VAL A 143 -14.83 -1.65 -8.88
CA VAL A 143 -13.87 -2.06 -7.84
C VAL A 143 -13.04 -0.86 -7.40
N TRP A 144 -12.70 -0.82 -6.12
CA TRP A 144 -11.70 0.09 -5.56
C TRP A 144 -10.39 -0.64 -5.34
N HIS A 145 -9.31 -0.08 -5.86
CA HIS A 145 -7.95 -0.57 -5.72
C HIS A 145 -7.21 0.29 -4.68
N ILE A 146 -6.96 -0.27 -3.52
CA ILE A 146 -6.30 0.46 -2.43
C ILE A 146 -4.80 0.42 -2.62
N ASN A 147 -4.17 1.61 -2.67
CA ASN A 147 -2.71 1.75 -2.83
C ASN A 147 -2.20 1.03 -4.10
N ASN A 148 -1.07 0.36 -4.02
CA ASN A 148 -0.53 -0.53 -5.05
C ASN A 148 0.65 -1.31 -4.48
N GLU A 149 0.71 -2.62 -4.67
CA GLU A 149 1.85 -3.48 -4.35
C GLU A 149 2.47 -3.17 -2.97
N TYR A 150 1.69 -3.25 -1.90
CA TYR A 150 2.23 -3.06 -0.56
C TYR A 150 3.49 -3.89 -0.33
N GLY A 151 4.60 -3.25 0.05
CA GLY A 151 5.87 -3.92 0.19
C GLY A 151 6.96 -3.03 0.77
N GLY A 152 8.22 -3.46 0.64
CA GLY A 152 9.36 -2.81 1.27
C GLY A 152 9.46 -3.08 2.77
N TYR A 153 10.34 -2.36 3.43
CA TYR A 153 10.51 -2.34 4.89
C TYR A 153 10.85 -0.93 5.35
N CYS A 154 10.55 -0.62 6.60
CA CYS A 154 10.93 0.63 7.24
C CYS A 154 11.40 0.36 8.66
N TYR A 155 12.53 0.90 9.03
CA TYR A 155 13.19 0.68 10.32
C TYR A 155 13.38 1.99 11.11
N CYS A 156 12.49 2.97 10.92
CA CYS A 156 12.54 4.26 11.59
C CYS A 156 11.96 4.22 13.03
N ASP A 157 12.09 5.31 13.75
CA ASP A 157 11.59 5.44 15.13
C ASP A 157 10.08 5.22 15.26
N ASN A 158 9.28 5.64 14.28
CA ASN A 158 7.84 5.35 14.27
C ASN A 158 7.58 3.84 14.25
N CYS A 159 8.32 3.11 13.41
CA CYS A 159 8.22 1.65 13.35
C CYS A 159 8.72 1.01 14.64
N GLN A 160 9.83 1.49 15.23
CA GLN A 160 10.34 1.00 16.50
C GLN A 160 9.31 1.14 17.63
N ASN A 161 8.70 2.32 17.75
CA ASN A 161 7.70 2.56 18.78
C ASN A 161 6.46 1.68 18.60
N GLN A 162 5.98 1.52 17.37
CA GLN A 162 4.83 0.66 17.07
C GLN A 162 5.18 -0.83 17.20
N PHE A 163 6.40 -1.23 16.92
CA PHE A 163 6.87 -2.61 17.16
C PHE A 163 6.84 -2.98 18.64
N ARG A 164 7.29 -2.09 19.51
CA ARG A 164 7.19 -2.27 20.97
C ARG A 164 5.72 -2.43 21.43
N VAL A 165 4.81 -1.65 20.87
CA VAL A 165 3.36 -1.78 21.14
C VAL A 165 2.84 -3.14 20.68
N TRP A 166 3.21 -3.56 19.48
CA TRP A 166 2.83 -4.85 18.92
C TRP A 166 3.36 -6.03 19.75
N LEU A 167 4.61 -5.95 20.21
CA LEU A 167 5.21 -6.94 21.09
C LEU A 167 4.49 -7.02 22.44
N LYS A 168 4.16 -5.87 23.04
CA LYS A 168 3.36 -5.80 24.28
C LYS A 168 2.02 -6.49 24.12
N ASP A 169 1.36 -6.29 22.99
CA ASP A 169 0.09 -6.96 22.72
C ASP A 169 0.25 -8.46 22.50
N LYS A 170 1.30 -8.89 21.82
CA LYS A 170 1.57 -10.31 21.55
C LYS A 170 2.01 -11.09 22.77
N TYR A 171 2.99 -10.59 23.51
CA TYR A 171 3.68 -11.33 24.56
C TYR A 171 3.24 -10.98 25.98
N LYS A 172 2.66 -9.82 26.22
CA LYS A 172 2.15 -9.27 27.48
C LYS A 172 3.25 -8.92 28.50
N THR A 173 4.34 -9.68 28.60
CA THR A 173 5.45 -9.43 29.51
C THR A 173 6.79 -9.46 28.78
N ILE A 174 7.79 -8.76 29.32
CA ILE A 174 9.15 -8.76 28.76
C ILE A 174 9.80 -10.14 28.90
N ASP A 175 9.53 -10.86 29.99
CA ASP A 175 10.04 -12.21 30.21
C ASP A 175 9.54 -13.17 29.11
N ALA A 176 8.27 -13.06 28.69
CA ALA A 176 7.74 -13.87 27.61
C ALA A 176 8.42 -13.56 26.25
N VAL A 177 8.89 -12.32 26.03
CA VAL A 177 9.72 -11.99 24.85
C VAL A 177 11.09 -12.65 24.98
N ASN A 178 11.72 -12.54 26.15
CA ASN A 178 13.04 -13.14 26.42
C ASN A 178 12.99 -14.66 26.18
N ASP A 179 12.00 -15.34 26.73
CA ASP A 179 11.78 -16.77 26.52
C ASP A 179 11.59 -17.14 25.05
N ALA A 180 10.70 -16.41 24.35
CA ALA A 180 10.37 -16.69 22.96
C ALA A 180 11.54 -16.44 21.98
N TRP A 181 12.40 -15.48 22.29
CA TRP A 181 13.56 -15.12 21.47
C TRP A 181 14.84 -15.80 21.94
N ASN A 182 14.82 -16.51 23.07
CA ASN A 182 16.02 -17.12 23.70
C ASN A 182 17.14 -16.08 23.92
N THR A 183 16.79 -14.97 24.57
CA THR A 183 17.68 -13.81 24.72
C THR A 183 18.88 -14.03 25.63
N GLU A 184 18.94 -15.11 26.39
CA GLU A 184 20.12 -15.50 27.13
C GLU A 184 21.34 -15.77 26.20
N PHE A 185 21.06 -16.14 24.95
CA PHE A 185 22.12 -16.35 23.97
C PHE A 185 22.86 -15.02 23.71
N TRP A 186 24.14 -15.01 23.93
CA TRP A 186 25.06 -13.86 23.88
C TRP A 186 24.64 -12.66 24.75
N GLY A 187 23.84 -12.87 25.79
CA GLY A 187 23.47 -11.82 26.73
C GLY A 187 22.54 -10.75 26.17
N HIS A 188 21.60 -11.15 25.32
CA HIS A 188 20.60 -10.24 24.72
C HIS A 188 19.36 -10.02 25.59
N THR A 189 19.37 -10.39 26.86
CA THR A 189 18.21 -10.30 27.75
C THR A 189 17.75 -8.87 27.96
N PHE A 190 16.48 -8.64 27.73
CA PHE A 190 15.81 -7.34 27.92
C PHE A 190 15.13 -7.29 29.29
N TYR A 191 15.20 -6.13 29.94
CA TYR A 191 14.52 -5.86 31.21
C TYR A 191 13.42 -4.81 31.07
N ASP A 192 13.45 -3.98 30.02
CA ASP A 192 12.38 -3.04 29.68
C ASP A 192 12.09 -3.06 28.19
N TRP A 193 10.87 -2.65 27.84
CA TRP A 193 10.42 -2.58 26.45
C TRP A 193 11.16 -1.55 25.61
N ASP A 194 11.66 -0.48 26.20
CA ASP A 194 12.37 0.58 25.51
C ASP A 194 13.81 0.20 25.13
N GLU A 195 14.35 -0.89 25.71
CA GLU A 195 15.63 -1.48 25.32
C GLU A 195 15.54 -2.20 23.96
N ILE A 196 14.33 -2.57 23.52
CA ILE A 196 14.14 -3.25 22.21
C ILE A 196 14.26 -2.23 21.10
N VAL A 197 15.22 -2.44 20.19
CA VAL A 197 15.40 -1.69 18.95
C VAL A 197 14.93 -2.50 17.76
N VAL A 198 14.59 -1.84 16.65
CA VAL A 198 14.29 -2.54 15.38
C VAL A 198 15.57 -3.21 14.84
N PRO A 199 15.44 -4.31 14.09
CA PRO A 199 16.58 -4.89 13.38
C PRO A 199 17.27 -3.83 12.52
N ASN A 200 18.61 -3.83 12.52
CA ASN A 200 19.39 -2.92 11.68
C ASN A 200 20.78 -3.53 11.40
N GLU A 201 21.48 -2.98 10.41
CA GLU A 201 22.78 -3.50 9.98
C GLU A 201 23.78 -3.58 11.12
N LEU A 202 23.83 -2.57 11.97
CA LEU A 202 24.81 -2.50 13.07
C LEU A 202 24.52 -3.45 14.22
N SER A 203 23.27 -3.85 14.44
CA SER A 203 22.88 -4.82 15.47
C SER A 203 22.93 -6.27 14.98
N GLU A 204 22.89 -6.48 13.65
CA GLU A 204 22.86 -7.81 13.04
C GLU A 204 24.08 -8.10 12.13
N GLU A 205 25.09 -7.25 12.17
CA GLU A 205 26.30 -7.31 11.31
C GLU A 205 27.14 -8.58 11.52
N ALA A 206 26.91 -9.32 12.59
CA ALA A 206 27.66 -10.52 12.89
C ALA A 206 27.69 -11.47 11.67
N TRP A 207 28.91 -11.85 11.27
CA TRP A 207 29.13 -12.92 10.29
C TRP A 207 28.67 -12.61 8.84
N GLY A 208 28.85 -11.39 8.39
CA GLY A 208 28.60 -11.02 7.00
C GLY A 208 27.12 -10.87 6.64
N GLY A 209 26.34 -10.25 7.52
CA GLY A 209 24.93 -9.93 7.28
C GLY A 209 23.96 -11.05 7.62
N MET A 210 24.40 -12.07 8.34
CA MET A 210 23.50 -13.08 8.92
C MET A 210 23.03 -12.61 10.30
N THR A 211 21.72 -12.56 10.49
CA THR A 211 21.16 -12.23 11.81
C THR A 211 21.52 -13.30 12.84
N SER A 212 22.16 -12.87 13.92
CA SER A 212 22.39 -13.73 15.10
C SER A 212 21.16 -13.78 16.02
N PHE A 213 20.15 -12.93 15.77
CA PHE A 213 18.99 -12.76 16.62
C PHE A 213 17.69 -12.97 15.84
N ALA A 214 17.47 -14.22 15.42
CA ALA A 214 16.37 -14.61 14.55
C ALA A 214 14.97 -14.29 15.11
N GLY A 215 14.80 -14.27 16.44
CA GLY A 215 13.52 -13.97 17.10
C GLY A 215 13.00 -12.59 16.75
N ILE A 216 13.83 -11.56 16.96
CA ILE A 216 13.46 -10.16 16.67
C ILE A 216 13.17 -9.93 15.18
N SER A 217 14.02 -10.45 14.30
CA SER A 217 13.86 -10.29 12.86
C SER A 217 12.60 -10.98 12.33
N THR A 218 12.25 -12.15 12.86
CA THR A 218 11.03 -12.87 12.51
C THR A 218 9.79 -12.11 12.97
N ASP A 219 9.77 -11.62 14.19
CA ASP A 219 8.65 -10.86 14.71
C ASP A 219 8.54 -9.47 14.06
N TYR A 220 9.67 -8.85 13.72
CA TYR A 220 9.64 -7.60 12.98
C TYR A 220 8.98 -7.74 11.60
N ARG A 221 9.25 -8.81 10.88
CA ARG A 221 8.58 -9.10 9.59
C ARG A 221 7.08 -9.32 9.76
N ARG A 222 6.64 -10.01 10.81
CA ARG A 222 5.22 -10.20 11.14
C ARG A 222 4.55 -8.87 11.48
N PHE A 223 5.17 -8.10 12.36
CA PHE A 223 4.72 -6.74 12.70
C PHE A 223 4.61 -5.86 11.47
N TYR A 224 5.61 -5.90 10.58
CA TYR A 224 5.62 -5.04 9.40
C TYR A 224 4.51 -5.42 8.41
N SER A 225 4.26 -6.71 8.21
CA SER A 225 3.09 -7.18 7.45
C SER A 225 1.77 -6.68 8.05
N ASP A 226 1.65 -6.69 9.37
CA ASP A 226 0.48 -6.17 10.08
C ASP A 226 0.35 -4.65 9.94
N SER A 227 1.46 -3.92 9.98
CA SER A 227 1.48 -2.45 9.76
C SER A 227 1.01 -2.07 8.37
N MET A 228 1.46 -2.78 7.34
CA MET A 228 0.99 -2.58 5.96
C MET A 228 -0.49 -2.94 5.81
N LEU A 229 -0.93 -4.04 6.41
CA LEU A 229 -2.34 -4.42 6.42
C LEU A 229 -3.22 -3.37 7.09
N ASN A 230 -2.73 -2.73 8.14
CA ASN A 230 -3.44 -1.64 8.80
C ASN A 230 -3.59 -0.41 7.89
N CYS A 231 -2.60 -0.08 7.07
CA CYS A 231 -2.72 0.98 6.05
C CYS A 231 -3.80 0.62 5.01
N TYR A 232 -3.79 -0.61 4.51
CA TYR A 232 -4.83 -1.09 3.60
C TYR A 232 -6.24 -0.96 4.22
N LYS A 233 -6.40 -1.44 5.45
CA LYS A 233 -7.70 -1.38 6.17
C LYS A 233 -8.15 0.05 6.39
N LEU A 234 -7.25 0.96 6.72
CA LEU A 234 -7.55 2.38 6.95
C LEU A 234 -8.20 3.03 5.73
N GLU A 235 -7.65 2.80 4.54
CA GLU A 235 -8.16 3.35 3.29
C GLU A 235 -9.43 2.60 2.83
N ARG A 236 -9.44 1.25 2.90
CA ARG A 236 -10.63 0.42 2.63
C ARG A 236 -11.82 0.88 3.45
N ASP A 237 -11.64 1.05 4.74
CA ASP A 237 -12.72 1.43 5.66
C ASP A 237 -13.20 2.86 5.37
N ALA A 238 -12.32 3.76 4.94
CA ALA A 238 -12.69 5.10 4.50
C ALA A 238 -13.56 5.07 3.24
N VAL A 239 -13.24 4.22 2.26
CA VAL A 239 -14.05 4.01 1.06
C VAL A 239 -15.39 3.37 1.41
N LYS A 240 -15.38 2.28 2.19
CA LYS A 240 -16.61 1.55 2.57
C LYS A 240 -17.54 2.33 3.50
N ALA A 241 -17.03 3.29 4.26
CA ALA A 241 -17.87 4.20 5.04
C ALA A 241 -18.80 5.06 4.16
N ILE A 242 -18.43 5.30 2.91
CA ILE A 242 -19.18 6.10 1.94
C ILE A 242 -19.93 5.19 0.96
N ILE A 243 -19.32 4.10 0.52
CA ILE A 243 -19.85 3.14 -0.45
C ILE A 243 -19.81 1.73 0.16
N PRO A 244 -20.71 1.37 1.07
CA PRO A 244 -20.63 0.13 1.86
C PRO A 244 -20.56 -1.16 1.04
N ASP A 245 -21.26 -1.21 -0.09
CA ASP A 245 -21.40 -2.40 -0.91
C ASP A 245 -20.34 -2.53 -2.01
N THR A 246 -19.40 -1.57 -2.09
CA THR A 246 -18.36 -1.60 -3.12
C THR A 246 -17.37 -2.74 -2.89
N LEU A 247 -16.83 -3.29 -3.97
CA LEU A 247 -15.76 -4.27 -3.91
C LEU A 247 -14.42 -3.57 -3.76
N VAL A 248 -13.57 -4.09 -2.87
CA VAL A 248 -12.25 -3.51 -2.60
C VAL A 248 -11.17 -4.57 -2.73
N THR A 249 -10.06 -4.19 -3.34
CA THR A 249 -8.87 -5.02 -3.53
C THR A 249 -7.58 -4.20 -3.36
N THR A 250 -6.46 -4.86 -3.37
CA THR A 250 -5.12 -4.37 -3.72
C THR A 250 -4.38 -5.48 -4.43
N ASN A 251 -3.43 -5.15 -5.30
CA ASN A 251 -2.62 -6.15 -5.96
C ASN A 251 -1.48 -6.63 -5.04
N LEU A 252 -1.36 -7.94 -4.91
CA LEU A 252 -0.29 -8.60 -4.18
C LEU A 252 0.84 -8.96 -5.15
N MET A 253 2.08 -8.82 -4.70
CA MET A 253 3.25 -9.21 -5.49
C MET A 253 3.48 -10.72 -5.35
N GLY A 254 3.18 -11.51 -6.35
CA GLY A 254 3.07 -12.99 -6.32
C GLY A 254 4.03 -13.75 -5.41
N THR A 255 5.34 -13.48 -5.48
CA THR A 255 6.36 -14.19 -4.68
C THR A 255 6.94 -13.38 -3.52
N PHE A 256 6.38 -12.23 -3.19
CA PHE A 256 6.88 -11.37 -2.12
C PHE A 256 6.58 -11.97 -0.74
N LYS A 257 7.63 -12.34 -0.01
CA LYS A 257 7.55 -13.01 1.31
C LYS A 257 7.31 -12.05 2.49
N GLY A 258 7.31 -10.75 2.25
CA GLY A 258 7.19 -9.73 3.30
C GLY A 258 5.78 -9.54 3.86
N LEU A 259 4.76 -10.09 3.20
CA LEU A 259 3.36 -10.01 3.63
C LEU A 259 2.78 -11.40 3.88
N ASP A 260 1.99 -11.53 4.93
CA ASP A 260 1.18 -12.72 5.21
C ASP A 260 -0.09 -12.71 4.35
N TYR A 261 0.00 -13.19 3.11
CA TYR A 261 -1.12 -13.20 2.16
C TYR A 261 -2.34 -13.95 2.66
N PHE A 262 -2.16 -14.96 3.51
CA PHE A 262 -3.30 -15.67 4.09
C PHE A 262 -4.11 -14.79 5.05
N LYS A 263 -3.43 -13.93 5.81
CA LYS A 263 -4.06 -12.94 6.69
C LYS A 263 -4.69 -11.82 5.85
N TRP A 264 -3.98 -11.33 4.84
CA TRP A 264 -4.44 -10.26 3.95
C TRP A 264 -5.70 -10.64 3.17
N ALA A 265 -5.76 -11.85 2.61
CA ALA A 265 -6.90 -12.32 1.81
C ALA A 265 -8.23 -12.30 2.57
N LYS A 266 -8.21 -12.39 3.90
CA LYS A 266 -9.41 -12.32 4.73
C LYS A 266 -10.00 -10.91 4.83
N GLU A 267 -9.20 -9.91 4.54
CA GLU A 267 -9.57 -8.49 4.62
C GLU A 267 -9.97 -7.91 3.25
N MET A 268 -9.86 -8.68 2.17
CA MET A 268 -10.12 -8.25 0.80
C MET A 268 -11.42 -8.84 0.28
N ASP A 269 -12.18 -8.07 -0.51
CA ASP A 269 -13.36 -8.60 -1.22
C ASP A 269 -12.94 -9.41 -2.47
N ILE A 270 -11.82 -9.03 -3.08
CA ILE A 270 -11.21 -9.68 -4.24
C ILE A 270 -9.73 -9.84 -3.94
N VAL A 271 -9.19 -11.05 -4.07
CA VAL A 271 -7.76 -11.30 -4.02
C VAL A 271 -7.20 -11.15 -5.43
N SER A 272 -6.28 -10.23 -5.61
CA SER A 272 -5.58 -10.01 -6.87
C SER A 272 -4.07 -9.98 -6.65
N TRP A 273 -3.31 -10.36 -7.66
CA TRP A 273 -1.86 -10.28 -7.63
C TRP A 273 -1.30 -10.00 -9.02
N ASP A 274 -0.09 -9.49 -9.05
CA ASP A 274 0.63 -9.22 -10.28
C ASP A 274 1.13 -10.51 -10.91
N ASN A 275 0.97 -10.60 -12.22
CA ASN A 275 1.40 -11.74 -12.99
C ASN A 275 2.11 -11.27 -14.28
N TYR A 276 3.41 -11.50 -14.33
CA TYR A 276 4.28 -11.09 -15.43
C TYR A 276 4.59 -12.29 -16.36
N LEU A 277 3.55 -12.83 -16.98
CA LEU A 277 3.64 -14.05 -17.82
C LEU A 277 4.68 -13.94 -18.94
N SER A 278 4.86 -12.75 -19.52
CA SER A 278 5.82 -12.52 -20.59
C SER A 278 7.29 -12.69 -20.18
N LEU A 279 7.60 -12.55 -18.90
CA LEU A 279 8.97 -12.67 -18.40
C LEU A 279 9.36 -14.10 -18.01
N ILE A 280 8.38 -15.00 -17.88
CA ILE A 280 8.58 -16.36 -17.36
C ILE A 280 8.45 -17.41 -18.45
N HIS A 281 7.77 -17.12 -19.56
CA HIS A 281 7.34 -18.12 -20.54
C HIS A 281 7.75 -17.83 -21.98
N ILE A 282 8.69 -16.90 -22.20
CA ILE A 282 9.29 -16.66 -23.51
C ILE A 282 10.70 -17.22 -23.57
#